data_60f1725db7ee4a8deb37a9f81c5bc164
#
_entry.id   60f1725db7ee4a8deb37a9f81c5bc164
#
_cell.length_a   1.000
_cell.length_b   1.000
_cell.length_c   1.000
_cell.angle_alpha   90.00
_cell.angle_beta   90.00
_cell.angle_gamma   90.00
#
_symmetry.space_group_name_H-M   'P 1'
#
loop_
_entity.id
_entity.type
_entity.pdbx_description
1 polymer ?
#
loop_
_entity_poly.entity_id
_entity_poly.type
_entity_poly.pdbx_seq_one_letter_code
_entity_poly.pdbx_strand_id
1 'polypeptide(L)'
;MQLSKEKPAVLPVLELPRLAMLRDERFLVGAHIITAFAALSIGALMGPFQAFHRAPAFVEAFPDATIPVFSYYYQALTAHGTLNALFFTFIFISGFSYFMVGRSLKRKLWSLPLAWVGFGAMLVGLLMMLFVLITDPQRSAVLYTFYPPLIAPPTFYLGLVLLVLGCWITAANVIVTANL
;
A
#
# COMPACT_ATOMS: atom_id res chain seq x y z
N MET A 1 69.44 6.48 -2.44
CA MET A 1 68.27 6.40 -1.56
C MET A 1 67.01 6.31 -2.45
N GLN A 2 66.59 5.09 -2.80
CA GLN A 2 65.42 4.83 -3.65
C GLN A 2 64.18 4.73 -2.75
N LEU A 3 63.31 5.73 -2.85
CA LEU A 3 61.98 5.70 -2.22
C LEU A 3 61.09 4.72 -2.99
N SER A 4 60.83 3.56 -2.37
CA SER A 4 59.87 2.60 -2.82
C SER A 4 58.48 3.29 -2.86
N LYS A 5 57.93 3.42 -4.05
CA LYS A 5 56.51 3.83 -4.23
C LYS A 5 55.62 2.62 -3.91
N GLU A 6 55.31 2.44 -2.64
CA GLU A 6 54.22 1.53 -2.27
C GLU A 6 52.90 2.06 -2.89
N LYS A 7 52.33 1.26 -3.78
CA LYS A 7 50.97 1.50 -4.28
C LYS A 7 50.02 1.42 -3.10
N PRO A 8 49.09 2.38 -2.93
CA PRO A 8 48.09 2.27 -1.88
C PRO A 8 47.34 0.94 -2.05
N ALA A 9 47.28 0.17 -0.97
CA ALA A 9 46.48 -1.06 -0.92
C ALA A 9 45.03 -0.70 -1.22
N VAL A 10 44.57 -1.06 -2.41
CA VAL A 10 43.15 -0.99 -2.75
C VAL A 10 42.48 -1.99 -1.82
N LEU A 11 41.77 -1.46 -0.80
CA LEU A 11 40.92 -2.29 0.05
C LEU A 11 40.03 -3.12 -0.87
N PRO A 12 39.94 -4.44 -0.68
CA PRO A 12 39.06 -5.27 -1.48
C PRO A 12 37.67 -4.66 -1.33
N VAL A 13 37.09 -4.23 -2.46
CA VAL A 13 35.68 -3.86 -2.53
C VAL A 13 34.96 -5.06 -1.93
N LEU A 14 34.41 -4.89 -0.72
CA LEU A 14 33.57 -5.88 -0.10
C LEU A 14 32.50 -6.19 -1.15
N GLU A 15 32.71 -7.29 -1.88
CA GLU A 15 31.64 -7.86 -2.69
C GLU A 15 30.56 -8.25 -1.70
N LEU A 16 29.66 -7.29 -1.47
CA LEU A 16 28.40 -7.57 -0.78
C LEU A 16 27.82 -8.79 -1.50
N PRO A 17 27.71 -9.94 -0.83
CA PRO A 17 27.16 -11.14 -1.45
C PRO A 17 25.87 -10.67 -2.12
N ARG A 18 25.78 -10.85 -3.44
CA ARG A 18 24.59 -10.48 -4.22
C ARG A 18 23.43 -11.16 -3.50
N LEU A 19 22.66 -10.38 -2.76
CA LEU A 19 21.49 -10.85 -2.06
C LEU A 19 20.55 -11.34 -3.14
N ALA A 20 20.65 -12.61 -3.43
CA ALA A 20 19.75 -13.29 -4.32
C ALA A 20 18.39 -13.44 -3.62
N MET A 21 17.70 -12.30 -3.44
CA MET A 21 16.26 -12.42 -3.44
C MET A 21 15.92 -13.13 -4.75
N LEU A 22 15.29 -14.30 -4.62
CA LEU A 22 14.84 -15.04 -5.79
C LEU A 22 13.99 -14.12 -6.64
N ARG A 23 14.02 -14.29 -7.95
CA ARG A 23 13.22 -13.50 -8.91
C ARG A 23 11.79 -13.36 -8.44
N ASP A 24 11.21 -14.43 -7.90
CA ASP A 24 9.81 -14.48 -7.45
C ASP A 24 9.54 -13.65 -6.19
N GLU A 25 10.48 -13.58 -5.25
CA GLU A 25 10.36 -12.70 -4.05
C GLU A 25 10.46 -11.23 -4.44
N ARG A 26 11.31 -10.88 -5.40
CA ARG A 26 11.39 -9.51 -5.93
C ARG A 26 10.10 -9.10 -6.62
N PHE A 27 9.48 -10.02 -7.33
CA PHE A 27 8.22 -9.79 -8.00
C PHE A 27 7.09 -9.58 -6.98
N LEU A 28 7.03 -10.38 -5.93
CA LEU A 28 6.08 -10.21 -4.81
C LEU A 28 6.22 -8.83 -4.15
N VAL A 29 7.45 -8.44 -3.80
CA VAL A 29 7.72 -7.12 -3.21
C VAL A 29 7.32 -6.01 -4.18
N GLY A 30 7.68 -6.13 -5.46
CA GLY A 30 7.29 -5.18 -6.49
C GLY A 30 5.78 -5.04 -6.63
N ALA A 31 5.04 -6.16 -6.57
CA ALA A 31 3.58 -6.15 -6.63
C ALA A 31 2.96 -5.38 -5.46
N HIS A 32 3.44 -5.60 -4.23
CA HIS A 32 2.99 -4.83 -3.06
C HIS A 32 3.27 -3.32 -3.25
N ILE A 33 4.50 -2.96 -3.62
CA ILE A 33 4.92 -1.57 -3.75
C ILE A 33 4.11 -0.85 -4.84
N ILE A 34 3.96 -1.46 -6.01
CA ILE A 34 3.18 -0.87 -7.11
C ILE A 34 1.72 -0.69 -6.70
N THR A 35 1.10 -1.72 -6.09
CA THR A 35 -0.29 -1.64 -5.63
C THR A 35 -0.47 -0.58 -4.55
N ALA A 36 0.45 -0.50 -3.60
CA ALA A 36 0.42 0.51 -2.55
C ALA A 36 0.49 1.93 -3.13
N PHE A 37 1.46 2.20 -4.02
CA PHE A 37 1.59 3.51 -4.63
C PHE A 37 0.43 3.85 -5.58
N ALA A 38 -0.18 2.87 -6.24
CA ALA A 38 -1.40 3.10 -7.01
C ALA A 38 -2.55 3.54 -6.10
N ALA A 39 -2.75 2.88 -4.95
CA ALA A 39 -3.74 3.28 -3.96
C ALA A 39 -3.46 4.68 -3.41
N LEU A 40 -2.19 4.97 -3.04
CA LEU A 40 -1.75 6.28 -2.58
C LEU A 40 -2.05 7.37 -3.63
N SER A 41 -1.70 7.13 -4.90
CA SER A 41 -1.88 8.13 -5.96
C SER A 41 -3.35 8.48 -6.15
N ILE A 42 -4.24 7.48 -6.20
CA ILE A 42 -5.68 7.70 -6.31
C ILE A 42 -6.19 8.45 -5.08
N GLY A 43 -5.84 7.98 -3.88
CA GLY A 43 -6.27 8.62 -2.64
C GLY A 43 -5.74 10.05 -2.49
N ALA A 44 -4.47 10.29 -2.82
CA ALA A 44 -3.85 11.61 -2.72
C ALA A 44 -4.50 12.64 -3.67
N LEU A 45 -4.86 12.21 -4.88
CA LEU A 45 -5.54 13.10 -5.84
C LEU A 45 -6.90 13.59 -5.33
N MET A 46 -7.57 12.83 -4.47
CA MET A 46 -8.86 13.25 -3.89
C MET A 46 -8.73 14.43 -2.92
N GLY A 47 -7.58 14.60 -2.25
CA GLY A 47 -7.34 15.69 -1.31
C GLY A 47 -7.46 17.09 -1.94
N PRO A 48 -6.68 17.43 -2.96
CA PRO A 48 -6.80 18.69 -3.67
C PRO A 48 -8.20 18.97 -4.23
N PHE A 49 -8.86 17.97 -4.83
CA PHE A 49 -10.24 18.12 -5.31
C PHE A 49 -11.20 18.48 -4.19
N GLN A 50 -11.07 17.87 -3.02
CA GLN A 50 -11.88 18.22 -1.85
C GLN A 50 -11.60 19.65 -1.35
N ALA A 51 -10.34 20.07 -1.37
CA ALA A 51 -9.96 21.43 -0.99
C ALA A 51 -10.59 22.46 -1.94
N PHE A 52 -10.57 22.24 -3.25
CA PHE A 52 -11.20 23.10 -4.24
C PHE A 52 -12.71 23.19 -4.03
N HIS A 53 -13.41 22.08 -3.81
CA HIS A 53 -14.84 22.06 -3.53
C HIS A 53 -15.25 22.80 -2.24
N ARG A 54 -14.29 23.09 -1.37
CA ARG A 54 -14.51 23.88 -0.15
C ARG A 54 -14.03 25.32 -0.23
N ALA A 55 -13.29 25.68 -1.28
CA ALA A 55 -12.83 27.04 -1.49
C ALA A 55 -13.97 27.93 -2.01
N PRO A 56 -14.40 28.97 -1.28
CA PRO A 56 -15.55 29.81 -1.71
C PRO A 56 -15.38 30.35 -3.11
N ALA A 57 -14.21 30.87 -3.44
CA ALA A 57 -13.93 31.42 -4.78
C ALA A 57 -14.02 30.35 -5.89
N PHE A 58 -13.69 29.10 -5.62
CA PHE A 58 -13.83 28.03 -6.60
C PHE A 58 -15.32 27.64 -6.79
N VAL A 59 -16.06 27.52 -5.69
CA VAL A 59 -17.49 27.19 -5.73
C VAL A 59 -18.30 28.29 -6.45
N GLU A 60 -17.93 29.55 -6.23
CA GLU A 60 -18.56 30.70 -6.93
C GLU A 60 -18.26 30.68 -8.43
N ALA A 61 -17.00 30.40 -8.81
CA ALA A 61 -16.59 30.38 -10.21
C ALA A 61 -17.06 29.10 -10.96
N PHE A 62 -17.24 27.98 -10.25
CA PHE A 62 -17.56 26.67 -10.82
C PHE A 62 -18.63 25.93 -9.99
N PRO A 63 -19.90 26.46 -9.97
CA PRO A 63 -20.93 25.90 -9.09
C PRO A 63 -21.33 24.45 -9.40
N ASP A 64 -21.16 24.04 -10.65
CA ASP A 64 -21.49 22.69 -11.12
C ASP A 64 -20.29 21.74 -11.17
N ALA A 65 -19.13 22.14 -10.62
CA ALA A 65 -17.95 21.31 -10.64
C ALA A 65 -18.16 20.06 -9.79
N THR A 66 -17.80 18.90 -10.35
CA THR A 66 -17.85 17.61 -9.66
C THR A 66 -16.44 17.06 -9.42
N ILE A 67 -16.28 16.29 -8.34
CA ILE A 67 -15.03 15.56 -8.13
C ILE A 67 -14.96 14.41 -9.16
N PRO A 68 -13.90 14.34 -9.98
CA PRO A 68 -13.78 13.29 -10.97
C PRO A 68 -13.92 11.89 -10.35
N VAL A 69 -14.70 11.00 -10.99
CA VAL A 69 -14.97 9.63 -10.56
C VAL A 69 -15.88 9.51 -9.32
N PHE A 70 -15.95 10.55 -8.47
CA PHE A 70 -16.73 10.53 -7.23
C PHE A 70 -17.81 11.61 -7.27
N SER A 71 -19.07 11.20 -7.15
CA SER A 71 -20.22 12.11 -7.23
C SER A 71 -20.43 12.95 -5.98
N TYR A 72 -19.91 12.48 -4.84
CA TYR A 72 -20.15 13.11 -3.54
C TYR A 72 -18.85 13.42 -2.81
N TYR A 73 -18.82 14.58 -2.17
CA TYR A 73 -17.69 15.02 -1.36
C TYR A 73 -17.27 13.98 -0.30
N TYR A 74 -18.23 13.44 0.44
CA TYR A 74 -17.93 12.45 1.50
C TYR A 74 -17.52 11.08 0.97
N GLN A 75 -17.96 10.71 -0.24
CA GLN A 75 -17.44 9.54 -0.94
C GLN A 75 -15.96 9.73 -1.28
N ALA A 76 -15.59 10.88 -1.84
CA ALA A 76 -14.19 11.21 -2.12
C ALA A 76 -13.35 11.28 -0.85
N LEU A 77 -13.91 11.81 0.25
CA LEU A 77 -13.24 11.84 1.56
C LEU A 77 -13.03 10.42 2.12
N THR A 78 -14.00 9.51 1.95
CA THR A 78 -13.86 8.10 2.30
C THR A 78 -12.75 7.45 1.48
N ALA A 79 -12.72 7.66 0.17
CA ALA A 79 -11.66 7.16 -0.72
C ALA A 79 -10.29 7.71 -0.30
N HIS A 80 -10.19 9.03 -0.07
CA HIS A 80 -8.96 9.68 0.38
C HIS A 80 -8.42 9.05 1.67
N GLY A 81 -9.25 8.92 2.68
CA GLY A 81 -8.85 8.37 3.97
C GLY A 81 -8.52 6.87 3.91
N THR A 82 -9.38 6.06 3.30
CA THR A 82 -9.19 4.60 3.27
C THR A 82 -8.01 4.18 2.38
N LEU A 83 -7.87 4.79 1.21
CA LEU A 83 -6.77 4.47 0.30
C LEU A 83 -5.40 4.88 0.87
N ASN A 84 -5.30 6.06 1.49
CA ASN A 84 -4.04 6.56 2.02
C ASN A 84 -3.72 5.96 3.39
N ALA A 85 -4.65 6.02 4.34
CA ALA A 85 -4.37 5.59 5.71
C ALA A 85 -4.37 4.07 5.89
N LEU A 86 -5.19 3.34 5.13
CA LEU A 86 -5.31 1.90 5.30
C LEU A 86 -4.59 1.14 4.18
N PHE A 87 -5.10 1.20 2.94
CA PHE A 87 -4.58 0.33 1.88
C PHE A 87 -3.12 0.62 1.52
N PHE A 88 -2.77 1.90 1.27
CA PHE A 88 -1.37 2.24 1.02
C PHE A 88 -0.48 1.79 2.18
N THR A 89 -0.80 2.18 3.40
CA THR A 89 0.05 1.93 4.56
C THR A 89 0.27 0.44 4.79
N PHE A 90 -0.81 -0.35 4.82
CA PHE A 90 -0.70 -1.77 5.16
C PHE A 90 -0.09 -2.61 4.02
N ILE A 91 -0.43 -2.32 2.76
CA ILE A 91 0.16 -3.02 1.61
C ILE A 91 1.65 -2.65 1.49
N PHE A 92 2.00 -1.36 1.67
CA PHE A 92 3.39 -0.91 1.62
C PHE A 92 4.23 -1.55 2.72
N ILE A 93 3.78 -1.51 3.98
CA ILE A 93 4.49 -2.10 5.11
C ILE A 93 4.67 -3.60 4.91
N SER A 94 3.66 -4.31 4.39
CA SER A 94 3.74 -5.73 4.09
C SER A 94 4.84 -6.05 3.07
N GLY A 95 4.86 -5.35 1.95
CA GLY A 95 5.89 -5.50 0.93
C GLY A 95 7.28 -5.12 1.44
N PHE A 96 7.37 -4.02 2.17
CA PHE A 96 8.62 -3.56 2.78
C PHE A 96 9.15 -4.53 3.83
N SER A 97 8.27 -5.17 4.63
CA SER A 97 8.65 -6.19 5.60
C SER A 97 9.28 -7.41 4.91
N TYR A 98 8.71 -7.90 3.82
CA TYR A 98 9.30 -8.98 3.03
C TYR A 98 10.67 -8.59 2.47
N PHE A 99 10.81 -7.37 1.94
CA PHE A 99 12.09 -6.86 1.47
C PHE A 99 13.14 -6.82 2.59
N MET A 100 12.78 -6.26 3.76
CA MET A 100 13.69 -6.10 4.89
C MET A 100 14.12 -7.44 5.46
N VAL A 101 13.21 -8.39 5.66
CA VAL A 101 13.53 -9.71 6.20
C VAL A 101 14.47 -10.48 5.26
N GLY A 102 14.15 -10.54 3.97
CA GLY A 102 15.01 -11.19 2.98
C GLY A 102 16.40 -10.57 2.92
N ARG A 103 16.49 -9.23 3.00
CA ARG A 103 17.77 -8.52 2.95
C ARG A 103 18.58 -8.64 4.23
N SER A 104 17.95 -8.49 5.40
CA SER A 104 18.66 -8.47 6.69
C SER A 104 19.10 -9.86 7.12
N LEU A 105 18.25 -10.86 6.95
CA LEU A 105 18.56 -12.23 7.37
C LEU A 105 19.28 -13.04 6.29
N LYS A 106 19.37 -12.54 5.05
CA LYS A 106 19.94 -13.26 3.90
C LYS A 106 19.32 -14.65 3.69
N ARG A 107 18.01 -14.75 3.95
CA ARG A 107 17.24 -16.01 3.90
C ARG A 107 16.06 -15.84 2.96
N LYS A 108 15.59 -16.97 2.44
CA LYS A 108 14.34 -17.07 1.70
C LYS A 108 13.16 -16.95 2.66
N LEU A 109 12.03 -16.43 2.16
CA LEU A 109 10.79 -16.44 2.90
C LEU A 109 10.40 -17.89 3.24
N TRP A 110 9.86 -18.08 4.44
CA TRP A 110 9.35 -19.38 4.90
C TRP A 110 8.35 -19.98 3.89
N SER A 111 7.41 -19.20 3.42
CA SER A 111 6.43 -19.67 2.44
C SER A 111 6.09 -18.58 1.43
N LEU A 112 6.63 -18.69 0.22
CA LEU A 112 6.30 -17.79 -0.88
C LEU A 112 4.83 -17.92 -1.34
N PRO A 113 4.23 -19.13 -1.44
CA PRO A 113 2.80 -19.27 -1.75
C PRO A 113 1.91 -18.56 -0.74
N LEU A 114 2.20 -18.70 0.57
CA LEU A 114 1.44 -18.01 1.61
C LEU A 114 1.55 -16.49 1.50
N ALA A 115 2.73 -15.97 1.14
CA ALA A 115 2.94 -14.55 0.91
C ALA A 115 2.07 -14.03 -0.25
N TRP A 116 1.95 -14.80 -1.33
CA TRP A 116 1.05 -14.48 -2.44
C TRP A 116 -0.43 -14.53 -2.05
N VAL A 117 -0.83 -15.48 -1.20
CA VAL A 117 -2.20 -15.54 -0.64
C VAL A 117 -2.49 -14.28 0.17
N GLY A 118 -1.54 -13.85 1.02
CA GLY A 118 -1.66 -12.59 1.78
C GLY A 118 -1.82 -11.37 0.88
N PHE A 119 -0.97 -11.25 -0.14
CA PHE A 119 -1.09 -10.17 -1.14
C PHE A 119 -2.42 -10.23 -1.88
N GLY A 120 -2.84 -11.41 -2.33
CA GLY A 120 -4.10 -11.62 -3.02
C GLY A 120 -5.31 -11.19 -2.17
N ALA A 121 -5.31 -11.51 -0.88
CA ALA A 121 -6.34 -11.07 0.05
C ALA A 121 -6.41 -9.54 0.14
N MET A 122 -5.26 -8.86 0.30
CA MET A 122 -5.20 -7.39 0.33
C MET A 122 -5.68 -6.77 -0.99
N LEU A 123 -5.26 -7.32 -2.13
CA LEU A 123 -5.64 -6.82 -3.45
C LEU A 123 -7.15 -6.99 -3.70
N VAL A 124 -7.71 -8.16 -3.40
CA VAL A 124 -9.14 -8.41 -3.50
C VAL A 124 -9.92 -7.48 -2.58
N GLY A 125 -9.43 -7.28 -1.34
CA GLY A 125 -10.01 -6.34 -0.39
C GLY A 125 -10.05 -4.90 -0.93
N LEU A 126 -8.95 -4.44 -1.53
CA LEU A 126 -8.86 -3.13 -2.19
C LEU A 126 -9.89 -3.01 -3.32
N LEU A 127 -9.98 -4.02 -4.18
CA LEU A 127 -10.90 -4.00 -5.33
C LEU A 127 -12.36 -4.04 -4.88
N MET A 128 -12.69 -4.80 -3.83
CA MET A 128 -14.04 -4.84 -3.27
C MET A 128 -14.46 -3.48 -2.70
N MET A 129 -13.56 -2.82 -1.97
CA MET A 129 -13.81 -1.49 -1.42
C MET A 129 -13.99 -0.46 -2.54
N LEU A 130 -13.11 -0.45 -3.54
CA LEU A 130 -13.21 0.44 -4.71
C LEU A 130 -14.49 0.20 -5.50
N PHE A 131 -14.89 -1.06 -5.68
CA PHE A 131 -16.14 -1.41 -6.34
C PHE A 131 -17.34 -0.75 -5.66
N VAL A 132 -17.43 -0.84 -4.33
CA VAL A 132 -18.52 -0.21 -3.57
C VAL A 132 -18.45 1.32 -3.66
N LEU A 133 -17.26 1.90 -3.57
CA LEU A 133 -17.07 3.34 -3.72
C LEU A 133 -17.58 3.88 -5.06
N ILE A 134 -17.43 3.10 -6.13
CA ILE A 134 -17.85 3.53 -7.47
C ILE A 134 -19.33 3.22 -7.73
N THR A 135 -19.83 2.07 -7.29
CA THR A 135 -21.18 1.60 -7.64
C THR A 135 -22.27 2.04 -6.69
N ASP A 136 -21.93 2.37 -5.43
CA ASP A 136 -22.87 2.84 -4.42
C ASP A 136 -22.36 4.11 -3.71
N PRO A 137 -22.30 5.25 -4.42
CA PRO A 137 -21.69 6.47 -3.92
C PRO A 137 -22.31 6.98 -2.64
N GLN A 138 -23.65 6.89 -2.50
CA GLN A 138 -24.36 7.43 -1.33
C GLN A 138 -24.07 6.63 -0.08
N ARG A 139 -24.07 5.30 -0.17
CA ARG A 139 -23.84 4.40 0.96
C ARG A 139 -22.36 4.18 1.26
N SER A 140 -21.47 4.56 0.36
CA SER A 140 -20.01 4.47 0.58
C SER A 140 -19.41 5.71 1.24
N ALA A 141 -20.22 6.75 1.50
CA ALA A 141 -19.80 8.00 2.14
C ALA A 141 -19.65 7.84 3.67
N VAL A 142 -18.84 6.89 4.13
CA VAL A 142 -18.69 6.50 5.55
C VAL A 142 -17.46 7.07 6.25
N LEU A 143 -16.69 7.90 5.55
CA LEU A 143 -15.38 8.39 6.01
C LEU A 143 -14.41 7.21 6.22
N TYR A 144 -13.26 7.47 6.85
CA TYR A 144 -12.34 6.38 7.19
C TYR A 144 -12.48 5.92 8.65
N THR A 145 -13.31 6.59 9.44
CA THR A 145 -13.59 6.27 10.85
C THR A 145 -14.73 5.27 11.02
N PHE A 146 -15.56 5.08 9.97
CA PHE A 146 -16.68 4.12 9.94
C PHE A 146 -17.67 4.31 11.09
N TYR A 147 -17.88 5.55 11.50
CA TYR A 147 -18.64 5.87 12.71
C TYR A 147 -20.16 5.87 12.44
N PRO A 148 -20.99 5.23 13.30
CA PRO A 148 -22.44 5.37 13.20
C PRO A 148 -22.87 6.85 13.26
N PRO A 149 -23.90 7.26 12.54
CA PRO A 149 -24.87 6.43 11.80
C PRO A 149 -24.45 6.04 10.38
N LEU A 150 -23.21 6.30 9.96
CA LEU A 150 -22.74 6.03 8.60
C LEU A 150 -22.51 4.51 8.45
N ILE A 151 -23.19 3.90 7.49
CA ILE A 151 -23.14 2.46 7.25
C ILE A 151 -22.92 2.21 5.76
N ALA A 152 -21.80 1.56 5.42
CA ALA A 152 -21.53 1.07 4.07
C ALA A 152 -22.17 -0.31 3.82
N PRO A 153 -22.27 -0.73 2.55
CA PRO A 153 -22.61 -2.12 2.24
C PRO A 153 -21.62 -3.11 2.86
N PRO A 154 -22.06 -4.33 3.22
CA PRO A 154 -21.19 -5.35 3.82
C PRO A 154 -19.93 -5.66 3.01
N THR A 155 -20.01 -5.59 1.67
CA THR A 155 -18.88 -5.78 0.75
C THR A 155 -17.73 -4.82 1.02
N PHE A 156 -18.02 -3.56 1.42
CA PHE A 156 -17.01 -2.58 1.79
C PHE A 156 -16.22 -3.06 3.02
N TYR A 157 -16.91 -3.47 4.07
CA TYR A 157 -16.27 -3.96 5.29
C TYR A 157 -15.54 -5.29 5.10
N LEU A 158 -16.08 -6.19 4.27
CA LEU A 158 -15.40 -7.42 3.91
C LEU A 158 -14.06 -7.13 3.20
N GLY A 159 -14.01 -6.09 2.37
CA GLY A 159 -12.77 -5.62 1.78
C GLY A 159 -11.72 -5.21 2.83
N LEU A 160 -12.14 -4.51 3.88
CA LEU A 160 -11.26 -4.14 4.99
C LEU A 160 -10.82 -5.36 5.82
N VAL A 161 -11.71 -6.32 6.04
CA VAL A 161 -11.35 -7.58 6.72
C VAL A 161 -10.31 -8.35 5.93
N LEU A 162 -10.43 -8.43 4.61
CA LEU A 162 -9.44 -9.08 3.76
C LEU A 162 -8.08 -8.37 3.79
N LEU A 163 -8.07 -7.04 3.88
CA LEU A 163 -6.83 -6.28 4.09
C LEU A 163 -6.14 -6.72 5.39
N VAL A 164 -6.88 -6.76 6.51
CA VAL A 164 -6.34 -7.15 7.81
C VAL A 164 -5.86 -8.60 7.82
N LEU A 165 -6.62 -9.52 7.23
CA LEU A 165 -6.20 -10.92 7.09
C LEU A 165 -4.92 -11.06 6.29
N GLY A 166 -4.77 -10.31 5.20
CA GLY A 166 -3.53 -10.26 4.43
C GLY A 166 -2.35 -9.77 5.25
N CYS A 167 -2.55 -8.77 6.10
CA CYS A 167 -1.51 -8.29 7.03
C CYS A 167 -1.11 -9.34 8.05
N TRP A 168 -2.06 -10.07 8.62
CA TRP A 168 -1.76 -11.15 9.57
C TRP A 168 -0.99 -12.30 8.91
N ILE A 169 -1.36 -12.67 7.69
CA ILE A 169 -0.62 -13.67 6.91
C ILE A 169 0.81 -13.20 6.66
N THR A 170 1.00 -11.93 6.31
CA THR A 170 2.33 -11.33 6.13
C THR A 170 3.12 -11.37 7.45
N ALA A 171 2.52 -10.93 8.54
CA ALA A 171 3.18 -10.93 9.85
C ALA A 171 3.59 -12.34 10.28
N ALA A 172 2.71 -13.32 10.14
CA ALA A 172 3.02 -14.72 10.45
C ALA A 172 4.20 -15.24 9.61
N ASN A 173 4.18 -14.98 8.29
CA ASN A 173 5.25 -15.42 7.40
C ASN A 173 6.60 -14.76 7.75
N VAL A 174 6.60 -13.47 8.04
CA VAL A 174 7.80 -12.71 8.46
C VAL A 174 8.34 -13.24 9.79
N ILE A 175 7.47 -13.43 10.80
CA ILE A 175 7.88 -13.95 12.12
C ILE A 175 8.49 -15.34 12.01
N VAL A 176 7.84 -16.24 11.28
CA VAL A 176 8.39 -17.60 11.08
C VAL A 176 9.71 -17.54 10.32
N THR A 177 9.82 -16.73 9.26
CA THR A 177 11.08 -16.54 8.52
C THR A 177 12.20 -16.04 9.42
N ALA A 178 11.89 -15.16 10.36
CA ALA A 178 12.88 -14.58 11.28
C ALA A 178 13.38 -15.60 12.33
N ASN A 179 12.57 -16.59 12.69
CA ASN A 179 12.88 -17.59 13.71
C ASN A 179 13.49 -18.89 13.16
N LEU A 180 13.57 -19.07 11.85
CA LEU A 180 14.22 -20.21 11.21
C LEU A 180 15.73 -20.00 11.13
#